data_dc64b1e9e4396b579c9240f115391847
#
_entry.id   dc64b1e9e4396b579c9240f115391847
#
_cell.length_a   1.000
_cell.length_b   1.000
_cell.length_c   1.000
_cell.angle_alpha   90.00
_cell.angle_beta   90.00
_cell.angle_gamma   90.00
#
_symmetry.space_group_name_H-M   'P 1'
#
loop_
_entity.id
_entity.type
_entity.pdbx_description
1 polymer ?
#
loop_
_entity_poly.entity_id
_entity_poly.type
_entity_poly.pdbx_seq_one_letter_code
_entity_poly.pdbx_strand_id
1 'polypeptide(L)'
;MEAAFLWLMRCIKLTGREATVVRAIGFTESMLGGEIQDFTRMELEDVADILNGLMSAGFVESIPYYEEVQLAEMPVTAFELNPAYVHDLKQAIQR
;
A
#
# COMPACT_ATOMS: atom_id res chain seq x y z
N MET A 1 -16.48 -6.20 25.79
CA MET A 1 -15.42 -7.21 25.63
C MET A 1 -15.20 -7.55 24.19
N GLU A 2 -16.22 -8.01 23.50
CA GLU A 2 -16.07 -8.39 22.10
C GLU A 2 -15.66 -7.22 21.21
N ALA A 3 -16.21 -6.05 21.46
CA ALA A 3 -15.87 -4.87 20.68
C ALA A 3 -14.39 -4.52 20.82
N ALA A 4 -13.86 -4.60 22.04
CA ALA A 4 -12.45 -4.32 22.26
C ALA A 4 -11.57 -5.38 21.62
N PHE A 5 -11.99 -6.63 21.67
CA PHE A 5 -11.26 -7.72 21.05
C PHE A 5 -11.25 -7.59 19.54
N LEU A 6 -12.39 -7.32 18.94
CA LEU A 6 -12.48 -7.10 17.50
C LEU A 6 -11.66 -5.91 17.07
N TRP A 7 -11.63 -4.88 17.89
CA TRP A 7 -10.86 -3.68 17.62
C TRP A 7 -9.36 -3.99 17.55
N LEU A 8 -8.88 -4.82 18.46
CA LEU A 8 -7.47 -5.25 18.46
C LEU A 8 -7.13 -6.05 17.21
N MET A 9 -8.07 -6.83 16.71
CA MET A 9 -7.85 -7.63 15.51
C MET A 9 -7.76 -6.80 14.25
N ARG A 10 -8.15 -5.53 14.31
CA ARG A 10 -8.08 -4.62 13.16
C ARG A 10 -6.74 -3.90 13.04
N CYS A 11 -5.82 -4.18 13.95
CA CYS A 11 -4.48 -3.58 13.84
C CYS A 11 -3.77 -4.13 12.62
N ILE A 12 -3.36 -3.22 11.75
CA ILE A 12 -2.62 -3.58 10.55
C ILE A 12 -1.16 -3.79 10.90
N LYS A 13 -0.60 -4.89 10.42
CA LYS A 13 0.82 -5.17 10.58
C LYS A 13 1.48 -5.15 9.21
N LEU A 14 2.47 -4.32 9.05
CA LEU A 14 3.21 -4.21 7.80
C LEU A 14 4.65 -4.65 8.04
N THR A 15 5.22 -5.31 7.02
CA THR A 15 6.67 -5.55 7.02
C THR A 15 7.37 -4.21 6.79
N GLY A 16 8.69 -4.18 7.04
CA GLY A 16 9.46 -2.97 6.79
C GLY A 16 9.35 -2.49 5.35
N ARG A 17 9.34 -3.40 4.39
CA ARG A 17 9.25 -3.06 2.98
C ARG A 17 7.86 -2.54 2.61
N GLU A 18 6.82 -3.17 3.15
CA GLU A 18 5.45 -2.69 2.94
C GLU A 18 5.28 -1.28 3.51
N ALA A 19 5.80 -1.05 4.71
CA ALA A 19 5.75 0.27 5.33
C ALA A 19 6.46 1.31 4.47
N THR A 20 7.60 0.95 3.89
CA THR A 20 8.35 1.85 3.00
C THR A 20 7.52 2.23 1.78
N VAL A 21 6.84 1.26 1.17
CA VAL A 21 5.96 1.52 0.02
C VAL A 21 4.79 2.42 0.42
N VAL A 22 4.16 2.15 1.56
CA VAL A 22 3.04 2.97 2.05
C VAL A 22 3.51 4.42 2.29
N ARG A 23 4.70 4.60 2.88
CA ARG A 23 5.25 5.94 3.07
C ARG A 23 5.52 6.65 1.75
N ALA A 24 5.99 5.91 0.76
CA ALA A 24 6.27 6.47 -0.56
C ALA A 24 4.99 7.01 -1.21
N ILE A 25 3.90 6.24 -1.15
CA ILE A 25 2.62 6.67 -1.71
C ILE A 25 2.12 7.91 -0.99
N GLY A 26 2.23 7.93 0.34
CA GLY A 26 1.73 9.03 1.15
C GLY A 26 0.23 8.97 1.34
N PHE A 27 -0.30 9.90 2.10
CA PHE A 27 -1.69 9.84 2.56
C PHE A 27 -2.63 10.84 1.89
N THR A 28 -2.14 11.65 0.98
CA THR A 28 -2.93 12.71 0.38
C THR A 28 -2.98 12.66 -1.15
N GLU A 29 -2.11 11.91 -1.77
CA GLU A 29 -1.99 11.92 -3.23
C GLU A 29 -1.77 10.51 -3.76
N SER A 30 -1.98 10.36 -5.07
CA SER A 30 -1.62 9.13 -5.75
C SER A 30 -0.17 9.24 -6.25
N MET A 31 0.43 8.10 -6.53
CA MET A 31 1.80 8.04 -7.00
C MET A 31 1.93 6.91 -8.02
N LEU A 32 2.69 7.17 -9.09
CA LEU A 32 2.93 6.15 -10.11
C LEU A 32 3.87 5.06 -9.56
N GLY A 33 3.67 3.83 -10.02
CA GLY A 33 4.54 2.72 -9.61
C GLY A 33 6.01 3.00 -9.87
N GLY A 34 6.32 3.67 -10.99
CA GLY A 34 7.69 4.08 -11.30
C GLY A 34 8.25 5.07 -10.29
N GLU A 35 7.41 5.99 -9.82
CA GLU A 35 7.82 6.95 -8.79
C GLU A 35 8.05 6.25 -7.45
N ILE A 36 7.19 5.27 -7.12
CA ILE A 36 7.35 4.47 -5.92
C ILE A 36 8.67 3.70 -5.98
N GLN A 37 8.98 3.13 -7.13
CA GLN A 37 10.23 2.42 -7.33
C GLN A 37 11.42 3.33 -7.09
N ASP A 38 11.40 4.53 -7.68
CA ASP A 38 12.49 5.50 -7.52
C ASP A 38 12.66 5.92 -6.07
N PHE A 39 11.55 6.16 -5.39
CA PHE A 39 11.58 6.60 -3.99
C PHE A 39 12.11 5.51 -3.07
N THR A 40 11.68 4.27 -3.27
CA THR A 40 12.04 3.16 -2.40
C THR A 40 13.36 2.50 -2.79
N ARG A 41 13.80 2.70 -4.03
CA ARG A 41 15.00 2.07 -4.61
C ARG A 41 14.91 0.55 -4.64
N MET A 42 13.72 0.03 -4.71
CA MET A 42 13.47 -1.41 -4.84
C MET A 42 13.45 -1.82 -6.30
N GLU A 43 13.67 -3.11 -6.55
CA GLU A 43 13.45 -3.67 -7.87
C GLU A 43 11.98 -3.58 -8.24
N LEU A 44 11.66 -3.39 -9.51
CA LEU A 44 10.28 -3.25 -9.96
C LEU A 44 9.44 -4.46 -9.60
N GLU A 45 10.02 -5.66 -9.69
CA GLU A 45 9.31 -6.89 -9.33
C GLU A 45 8.91 -6.90 -7.86
N ASP A 46 9.78 -6.40 -6.99
CA ASP A 46 9.50 -6.33 -5.55
C ASP A 46 8.42 -5.30 -5.26
N VAL A 47 8.48 -4.15 -5.93
CA VAL A 47 7.43 -3.12 -5.82
C VAL A 47 6.10 -3.70 -6.29
N ALA A 48 6.11 -4.41 -7.40
CA ALA A 48 4.89 -5.02 -7.95
C ALA A 48 4.28 -6.03 -6.97
N ASP A 49 5.10 -6.90 -6.40
CA ASP A 49 4.62 -7.89 -5.44
C ASP A 49 4.00 -7.23 -4.22
N ILE A 50 4.66 -6.20 -3.70
CA ILE A 50 4.19 -5.49 -2.51
C ILE A 50 2.88 -4.75 -2.82
N LEU A 51 2.83 -4.02 -3.94
CA LEU A 51 1.63 -3.27 -4.30
C LEU A 51 0.44 -4.19 -4.57
N ASN A 52 0.65 -5.27 -5.31
CA ASN A 52 -0.42 -6.23 -5.56
C ASN A 52 -0.89 -6.89 -4.27
N GLY A 53 0.02 -7.17 -3.35
CA GLY A 53 -0.33 -7.70 -2.04
C GLY A 53 -1.15 -6.72 -1.22
N LEU A 54 -0.74 -5.45 -1.20
CA LEU A 54 -1.47 -4.40 -0.50
C LEU A 54 -2.86 -4.15 -1.13
N MET A 55 -2.96 -4.25 -2.45
CA MET A 55 -4.24 -4.15 -3.15
C MET A 55 -5.15 -5.33 -2.78
N SER A 56 -4.61 -6.53 -2.73
CA SER A 56 -5.37 -7.71 -2.35
C SER A 56 -5.91 -7.60 -0.92
N ALA A 57 -5.15 -6.97 -0.04
CA ALA A 57 -5.58 -6.72 1.34
C ALA A 57 -6.56 -5.54 1.44
N GLY A 58 -6.72 -4.75 0.39
CA GLY A 58 -7.64 -3.62 0.38
C GLY A 58 -7.03 -2.32 0.86
N PHE A 59 -5.74 -2.28 1.16
CA PHE A 59 -5.09 -1.08 1.70
C PHE A 59 -4.68 -0.07 0.64
N VAL A 60 -4.47 -0.52 -0.58
CA VAL A 60 -4.05 0.29 -1.71
C VAL A 60 -5.00 0.03 -2.87
N GLU A 61 -5.25 1.08 -3.66
CA GLU A 61 -6.07 0.98 -4.87
C GLU A 61 -5.28 1.52 -6.05
N SER A 62 -5.42 0.85 -7.20
CA SER A 62 -4.83 1.35 -8.44
C SER A 62 -5.80 2.29 -9.14
N ILE A 63 -5.27 3.19 -9.96
CA ILE A 63 -6.05 4.13 -10.78
C ILE A 63 -5.58 4.01 -12.22
N PRO A 64 -6.38 3.49 -13.15
CA PRO A 64 -7.73 2.93 -12.95
C PRO A 64 -7.68 1.64 -12.13
N TYR A 65 -8.82 1.23 -11.60
CA TYR A 65 -8.90 0.05 -10.75
C TYR A 65 -8.57 -1.24 -11.50
N TYR A 66 -7.68 -2.03 -10.94
CA TYR A 66 -7.37 -3.39 -11.39
C TYR A 66 -7.30 -4.28 -10.16
N GLU A 67 -7.65 -5.55 -10.30
CA GLU A 67 -7.45 -6.50 -9.21
C GLU A 67 -5.96 -6.79 -9.03
N GLU A 68 -5.22 -6.82 -10.13
CA GLU A 68 -3.79 -7.04 -10.13
C GLU A 68 -3.17 -6.25 -11.27
N VAL A 69 -2.07 -5.58 -11.02
CA VAL A 69 -1.37 -4.79 -12.04
C VAL A 69 -0.20 -5.61 -12.57
N GLN A 70 -0.15 -5.75 -13.88
CA GLN A 70 0.94 -6.47 -14.54
C GLN A 70 2.24 -5.70 -14.47
N LEU A 71 3.35 -6.43 -14.45
CA LEU A 71 4.67 -5.81 -14.31
C LEU A 71 4.93 -4.76 -15.39
N ALA A 72 4.53 -5.04 -16.63
CA ALA A 72 4.76 -4.12 -17.75
C ALA A 72 4.02 -2.79 -17.57
N GLU A 73 2.89 -2.79 -16.87
CA GLU A 73 2.10 -1.59 -16.66
C GLU A 73 2.38 -0.92 -15.31
N MET A 74 3.10 -1.62 -14.45
CA MET A 74 3.36 -1.15 -13.09
C MET A 74 3.93 0.27 -13.03
N PRO A 75 4.95 0.63 -13.83
CA PRO A 75 5.55 1.96 -13.72
C PRO A 75 4.59 3.11 -14.06
N VAL A 76 3.60 2.86 -14.91
CA VAL A 76 2.69 3.91 -15.39
C VAL A 76 1.32 3.87 -14.75
N THR A 77 1.10 2.96 -13.81
CA THR A 77 -0.16 2.87 -13.07
C THR A 77 -0.05 3.70 -11.80
N ALA A 78 -1.09 4.47 -11.51
CA ALA A 78 -1.14 5.27 -10.28
C ALA A 78 -1.72 4.43 -9.14
N PHE A 79 -1.22 4.66 -7.94
CA PHE A 79 -1.66 3.97 -6.72
C PHE A 79 -1.96 4.99 -5.64
N GLU A 80 -2.99 4.72 -4.86
CA GLU A 80 -3.32 5.56 -3.70
C GLU A 80 -3.71 4.67 -2.53
N LEU A 81 -3.58 5.20 -1.32
CA LEU A 81 -4.01 4.48 -0.14
C LEU A 81 -5.53 4.53 -0.04
N ASN A 82 -6.13 3.41 0.34
CA ASN A 82 -7.57 3.35 0.53
C ASN A 82 -7.96 4.25 1.71
N PRO A 83 -8.81 5.27 1.49
CA PRO A 83 -9.17 6.21 2.56
C PRO A 83 -9.76 5.54 3.80
N ALA A 84 -10.41 4.40 3.63
CA ALA A 84 -11.00 3.67 4.76
C ALA A 84 -9.96 3.18 5.75
N TYR A 85 -8.71 3.02 5.33
CA TYR A 85 -7.64 2.48 6.16
C TYR A 85 -6.54 3.49 6.50
N VAL A 86 -6.68 4.74 6.08
CA VAL A 86 -5.61 5.74 6.25
C VAL A 86 -5.17 5.86 7.71
N HIS A 87 -6.13 5.93 8.64
CA HIS A 87 -5.80 6.06 10.05
C HIS A 87 -5.01 4.85 10.56
N ASP A 88 -5.48 3.65 10.22
CA ASP A 88 -4.82 2.42 10.66
C ASP A 88 -3.44 2.26 10.03
N LEU A 89 -3.30 2.66 8.76
CA LEU A 89 -2.01 2.60 8.07
C LEU A 89 -1.01 3.59 8.68
N LYS A 90 -1.47 4.79 9.04
CA LYS A 90 -0.60 5.75 9.73
C LYS A 90 -0.06 5.17 11.02
N GLN A 91 -0.90 4.50 11.79
CA GLN A 91 -0.45 3.88 13.03
C GLN A 91 0.53 2.75 12.77
N ALA A 92 0.28 1.96 11.73
CA ALA A 92 1.14 0.82 11.40
C ALA A 92 2.56 1.25 11.03
N ILE A 93 2.71 2.35 10.31
CA ILE A 93 4.04 2.82 9.87
C ILE A 93 4.78 3.61 10.94
N GLN A 94 4.11 4.01 12.02
CA GLN A 94 4.74 4.76 13.11
C GLN A 94 5.41 3.86 14.15
N ARG A 95 5.26 2.57 14.03
CA ARG A 95 5.81 1.62 15.00
C ARG A 95 7.27 1.29 14.75
#